data_daa5e4b540dacb7ff4438d28baf7e221
#
_entry.id   daa5e4b540dacb7ff4438d28baf7e221
#
_cell.length_a   1.000
_cell.length_b   1.000
_cell.length_c   1.000
_cell.angle_alpha   90.00
_cell.angle_beta   90.00
_cell.angle_gamma   90.00
#
_symmetry.space_group_name_H-M   'P 1'
#
loop_
_entity.id
_entity.type
_entity.pdbx_description
1 polymer ?
#
loop_
_entity_poly.entity_id
_entity_poly.type
_entity_poly.pdbx_seq_one_letter_code
_entity_poly.pdbx_strand_id
1 'polypeptide(L)'
;MKKLLAILMLMPVLALAQKQPQSATYEFPLTRVVDGDTVEFQATFLPAPLKPVLSVRVYGVDTPEKGFRAQCPSEAERGAAATEYTKKVINASRQRLVTIISWDKYGGRVLGDVILDGQSLRALLIQNGYAREYYGEAKQSWCN
;
A
#
# COMPACT_ATOMS: atom_id res chain seq x y z
N MET A 1 70.81 3.22 14.65
CA MET A 1 69.63 2.62 14.03
C MET A 1 68.36 3.29 14.64
N LYS A 2 67.80 4.24 13.92
CA LYS A 2 66.62 4.99 14.39
C LYS A 2 65.37 4.20 13.96
N LYS A 3 64.58 3.67 14.93
CA LYS A 3 63.28 3.04 14.67
C LYS A 3 62.25 4.15 14.52
N LEU A 4 61.70 4.31 13.30
CA LEU A 4 60.54 5.16 13.04
C LEU A 4 59.29 4.43 13.50
N LEU A 5 58.63 4.98 14.51
CA LEU A 5 57.33 4.50 14.98
C LEU A 5 56.25 5.21 14.14
N ALA A 6 55.63 4.49 13.23
CA ALA A 6 54.48 5.01 12.46
C ALA A 6 53.21 4.94 13.33
N ILE A 7 52.74 6.09 13.78
CA ILE A 7 51.47 6.19 14.50
C ILE A 7 50.36 6.23 13.45
N LEU A 8 49.62 5.12 13.32
CA LEU A 8 48.44 5.03 12.47
C LEU A 8 47.29 5.73 13.20
N MET A 9 46.95 6.95 12.77
CA MET A 9 45.77 7.66 13.26
C MET A 9 44.49 7.00 12.65
N LEU A 10 43.78 6.26 13.49
CA LEU A 10 42.45 5.77 13.19
C LEU A 10 41.46 6.95 13.29
N MET A 11 41.07 7.54 12.16
CA MET A 11 39.97 8.49 12.16
C MET A 11 38.64 7.77 12.29
N PRO A 12 37.77 8.13 13.25
CA PRO A 12 36.42 7.57 13.29
C PRO A 12 35.59 8.11 12.10
N VAL A 13 35.17 7.23 11.21
CA VAL A 13 34.20 7.55 10.17
C VAL A 13 32.88 7.76 10.88
N LEU A 14 32.48 9.01 11.08
CA LEU A 14 31.11 9.32 11.47
C LEU A 14 30.21 8.91 10.29
N ALA A 15 29.56 7.76 10.41
CA ALA A 15 28.46 7.38 9.53
C ALA A 15 27.30 8.35 9.81
N LEU A 16 27.14 9.35 8.95
CA LEU A 16 25.93 10.15 8.90
C LEU A 16 24.78 9.20 8.50
N ALA A 17 24.00 8.77 9.48
CA ALA A 17 22.76 8.07 9.23
C ALA A 17 21.86 9.00 8.41
N GLN A 18 21.79 8.80 7.09
CA GLN A 18 20.85 9.49 6.23
C GLN A 18 19.46 9.05 6.67
N LYS A 19 18.73 9.96 7.31
CA LYS A 19 17.33 9.79 7.61
C LYS A 19 16.61 9.64 6.28
N GLN A 20 16.17 8.41 5.93
CA GLN A 20 15.35 8.20 4.75
C GLN A 20 14.13 9.13 4.87
N PRO A 21 13.70 9.79 3.78
CA PRO A 21 12.52 10.60 3.80
C PRO A 21 11.36 9.70 4.21
N GLN A 22 10.78 9.95 5.38
CA GLN A 22 9.54 9.29 5.78
C GLN A 22 8.49 9.71 4.76
N SER A 23 7.93 8.74 4.04
CA SER A 23 6.78 8.99 3.18
C SER A 23 5.69 9.66 4.03
N ALA A 24 5.18 10.80 3.55
CA ALA A 24 4.14 11.53 4.26
C ALA A 24 2.91 10.61 4.41
N THR A 25 2.38 10.59 5.62
CA THR A 25 1.13 9.88 5.91
C THR A 25 0.02 10.90 6.13
N TYR A 26 -1.18 10.56 5.68
CA TYR A 26 -2.36 11.40 5.77
C TYR A 26 -3.48 10.62 6.46
N GLU A 27 -4.29 11.32 7.23
CA GLU A 27 -5.49 10.75 7.82
C GLU A 27 -6.72 11.35 7.15
N PHE A 28 -7.52 10.48 6.53
CA PHE A 28 -8.77 10.87 5.89
C PHE A 28 -9.91 10.00 6.41
N PRO A 29 -11.13 10.56 6.57
CA PRO A 29 -12.28 9.75 6.92
C PRO A 29 -12.55 8.68 5.85
N LEU A 30 -12.79 7.45 6.30
CA LEU A 30 -13.13 6.34 5.43
C LEU A 30 -14.50 6.58 4.77
N THR A 31 -14.58 6.36 3.46
CA THR A 31 -15.84 6.32 2.73
C THR A 31 -16.33 4.88 2.57
N ARG A 32 -15.53 4.04 1.90
CA ARG A 32 -15.86 2.62 1.67
C ARG A 32 -14.67 1.80 1.20
N VAL A 33 -14.78 0.51 1.31
CA VAL A 33 -13.93 -0.45 0.61
C VAL A 33 -14.57 -0.80 -0.73
N VAL A 34 -13.84 -0.61 -1.82
CA VAL A 34 -14.30 -0.90 -3.18
C VAL A 34 -14.12 -2.39 -3.49
N ASP A 35 -12.89 -2.88 -3.30
CA ASP A 35 -12.50 -4.28 -3.45
C ASP A 35 -11.28 -4.60 -2.56
N GLY A 36 -10.64 -5.75 -2.74
CA GLY A 36 -9.59 -6.20 -1.85
C GLY A 36 -8.40 -5.25 -1.74
N ASP A 37 -8.06 -4.54 -2.81
CA ASP A 37 -6.89 -3.65 -2.88
C ASP A 37 -7.24 -2.17 -3.13
N THR A 38 -8.50 -1.79 -3.06
CA THR A 38 -8.93 -0.42 -3.35
C THR A 38 -9.89 0.10 -2.29
N VAL A 39 -9.53 1.22 -1.68
CA VAL A 39 -10.26 1.88 -0.59
C VAL A 39 -10.51 3.34 -0.95
N GLU A 40 -11.70 3.84 -0.65
CA GLU A 40 -12.08 5.24 -0.84
C GLU A 40 -12.18 5.98 0.47
N PHE A 41 -11.64 7.20 0.47
CA PHE A 41 -11.64 8.14 1.58
C PHE A 41 -12.31 9.45 1.20
N GLN A 42 -12.80 10.20 2.17
CA GLN A 42 -13.32 11.55 1.95
C GLN A 42 -12.18 12.51 1.60
N ALA A 43 -12.39 13.31 0.58
CA ALA A 43 -11.43 14.30 0.07
C ALA A 43 -12.12 15.65 -0.15
N THR A 44 -12.70 16.20 0.91
CA THR A 44 -13.47 17.46 0.90
C THR A 44 -12.62 18.68 0.52
N PHE A 45 -11.29 18.54 0.53
CA PHE A 45 -10.35 19.56 0.07
C PHE A 45 -10.26 19.67 -1.46
N LEU A 46 -10.82 18.73 -2.22
CA LEU A 46 -10.85 18.81 -3.66
C LEU A 46 -11.88 19.84 -4.12
N PRO A 47 -11.50 20.79 -5.01
CA PRO A 47 -12.44 21.81 -5.49
C PRO A 47 -13.47 21.25 -6.47
N ALA A 48 -14.66 21.81 -6.50
CA ALA A 48 -15.63 21.51 -7.55
C ALA A 48 -15.05 21.84 -8.94
N PRO A 49 -15.35 21.03 -9.99
CA PRO A 49 -16.33 19.95 -10.04
C PRO A 49 -15.78 18.56 -9.70
N LEU A 50 -14.61 18.46 -9.08
CA LEU A 50 -14.03 17.17 -8.68
C LEU A 50 -14.89 16.50 -7.61
N LYS A 51 -15.00 15.18 -7.68
CA LYS A 51 -15.67 14.42 -6.62
C LYS A 51 -14.87 14.52 -5.33
N PRO A 52 -15.51 14.71 -4.16
CA PRO A 52 -14.82 14.82 -2.88
C PRO A 52 -14.41 13.43 -2.34
N VAL A 53 -13.82 12.61 -3.18
CA VAL A 53 -13.41 11.23 -2.88
C VAL A 53 -12.00 10.99 -3.40
N LEU A 54 -11.13 10.47 -2.54
CA LEU A 54 -9.82 9.96 -2.90
C LEU A 54 -9.89 8.43 -2.94
N SER A 55 -9.69 7.85 -4.11
CA SER A 55 -9.55 6.41 -4.28
C SER A 55 -8.07 6.03 -4.16
N VAL A 56 -7.76 5.11 -3.26
CA VAL A 56 -6.41 4.61 -3.01
C VAL A 56 -6.35 3.15 -3.41
N ARG A 57 -5.53 2.83 -4.41
CA ARG A 57 -5.16 1.46 -4.75
C ARG A 57 -3.88 1.09 -4.02
N VAL A 58 -3.91 -0.02 -3.31
CA VAL A 58 -2.74 -0.55 -2.61
C VAL A 58 -1.67 -0.93 -3.64
N TYR A 59 -0.54 -0.26 -3.55
CA TYR A 59 0.59 -0.49 -4.46
C TYR A 59 1.30 -1.81 -4.16
N GLY A 60 1.79 -2.44 -5.23
CA GLY A 60 2.60 -3.65 -5.11
C GLY A 60 1.80 -4.92 -4.84
N VAL A 61 0.48 -4.91 -5.08
CA VAL A 61 -0.37 -6.10 -4.95
C VAL A 61 -1.30 -6.28 -6.14
N ASP A 62 -1.67 -7.54 -6.37
CA ASP A 62 -2.76 -7.97 -7.20
C ASP A 62 -3.69 -8.85 -6.36
N THR A 63 -4.96 -8.45 -6.26
CA THR A 63 -6.02 -9.24 -5.64
C THR A 63 -6.90 -9.87 -6.71
N PRO A 64 -7.56 -11.02 -6.41
CA PRO A 64 -8.53 -11.59 -7.34
C PRO A 64 -9.66 -10.59 -7.62
N GLU A 65 -10.15 -10.57 -8.85
CA GLU A 65 -11.31 -9.78 -9.23
C GLU A 65 -12.60 -10.39 -8.69
N LYS A 66 -13.59 -9.54 -8.43
CA LYS A 66 -14.92 -9.98 -7.97
C LYS A 66 -16.01 -9.71 -9.00
N GLY A 67 -17.12 -10.44 -8.87
CA GLY A 67 -18.29 -10.27 -9.71
C GLY A 67 -17.98 -10.48 -11.20
N PHE A 68 -18.52 -9.61 -12.04
CA PHE A 68 -18.41 -9.74 -13.49
C PHE A 68 -17.00 -9.48 -14.05
N ARG A 69 -16.09 -8.92 -13.26
CA ARG A 69 -14.68 -8.72 -13.65
C ARG A 69 -13.82 -9.97 -13.48
N ALA A 70 -14.29 -10.93 -12.69
CA ALA A 70 -13.60 -12.20 -12.50
C ALA A 70 -13.63 -13.04 -13.77
N GLN A 71 -12.54 -13.74 -14.06
CA GLN A 71 -12.42 -14.60 -15.24
C GLN A 71 -13.07 -15.98 -15.06
N CYS A 72 -13.36 -16.36 -13.81
CA CYS A 72 -13.98 -17.62 -13.46
C CYS A 72 -14.67 -17.52 -12.09
N PRO A 73 -15.58 -18.47 -11.75
CA PRO A 73 -16.27 -18.47 -10.46
C PRO A 73 -15.32 -18.51 -9.24
N SER A 74 -14.26 -19.30 -9.31
CA SER A 74 -13.28 -19.39 -8.20
C SER A 74 -12.54 -18.08 -7.95
N GLU A 75 -12.23 -17.34 -9.00
CA GLU A 75 -11.66 -15.99 -8.84
C GLU A 75 -12.69 -15.03 -8.21
N ALA A 76 -13.95 -15.07 -8.65
CA ALA A 76 -15.01 -14.22 -8.10
C ALA A 76 -15.19 -14.45 -6.58
N GLU A 77 -15.16 -15.70 -6.14
CA GLU A 77 -15.25 -16.06 -4.73
C GLU A 77 -14.04 -15.54 -3.94
N ARG A 78 -12.84 -15.72 -4.47
CA ARG A 78 -11.59 -15.20 -3.86
C ARG A 78 -11.58 -13.68 -3.79
N GLY A 79 -12.05 -13.01 -4.84
CA GLY A 79 -12.16 -11.55 -4.88
C GLY A 79 -13.16 -11.00 -3.87
N ALA A 80 -14.31 -11.70 -3.69
CA ALA A 80 -15.26 -11.39 -2.64
C ALA A 80 -14.63 -11.58 -1.25
N ALA A 81 -13.93 -12.68 -1.03
CA ALA A 81 -13.23 -12.96 0.23
C ALA A 81 -12.15 -11.93 0.55
N ALA A 82 -11.35 -11.51 -0.43
CA ALA A 82 -10.36 -10.46 -0.28
C ALA A 82 -11.02 -9.12 0.10
N THR A 83 -12.13 -8.78 -0.53
CA THR A 83 -12.91 -7.57 -0.20
C THR A 83 -13.44 -7.60 1.24
N GLU A 84 -14.01 -8.71 1.67
CA GLU A 84 -14.53 -8.87 3.04
C GLU A 84 -13.40 -8.85 4.08
N TYR A 85 -12.25 -9.44 3.77
CA TYR A 85 -11.07 -9.35 4.62
C TYR A 85 -10.62 -7.90 4.80
N THR A 86 -10.49 -7.13 3.71
CA THR A 86 -10.11 -5.72 3.75
C THR A 86 -11.11 -4.90 4.57
N LYS A 87 -12.42 -5.11 4.37
CA LYS A 87 -13.45 -4.48 5.21
C LYS A 87 -13.26 -4.80 6.69
N LYS A 88 -13.01 -6.07 7.01
CA LYS A 88 -12.84 -6.53 8.39
C LYS A 88 -11.66 -5.82 9.06
N VAL A 89 -10.48 -5.83 8.46
CA VAL A 89 -9.28 -5.25 9.08
C VAL A 89 -9.34 -3.73 9.17
N ILE A 90 -9.93 -3.07 8.18
CA ILE A 90 -10.14 -1.61 8.20
C ILE A 90 -11.13 -1.21 9.30
N ASN A 91 -12.25 -1.92 9.42
CA ASN A 91 -13.27 -1.60 10.43
C ASN A 91 -12.80 -1.91 11.85
N ALA A 92 -11.91 -2.90 12.03
CA ALA A 92 -11.33 -3.23 13.32
C ALA A 92 -10.24 -2.25 13.76
N SER A 93 -9.66 -1.47 12.84
CA SER A 93 -8.58 -0.53 13.15
C SER A 93 -9.12 0.78 13.76
N ARG A 94 -8.36 1.32 14.72
CA ARG A 94 -8.63 2.62 15.34
C ARG A 94 -8.06 3.77 14.53
N GLN A 95 -6.85 3.59 14.01
CA GLN A 95 -6.15 4.57 13.19
C GLN A 95 -5.97 4.04 11.77
N ARG A 96 -6.25 4.90 10.79
CA ARG A 96 -6.11 4.61 9.37
C ARG A 96 -5.32 5.74 8.73
N LEU A 97 -4.09 5.47 8.34
CA LEU A 97 -3.24 6.44 7.67
C LEU A 97 -3.08 6.01 6.21
N VAL A 98 -3.05 6.98 5.31
CA VAL A 98 -2.83 6.76 3.88
C VAL A 98 -1.44 7.25 3.52
N THR A 99 -0.65 6.42 2.85
CA THR A 99 0.55 6.84 2.15
C THR A 99 0.24 6.99 0.67
N ILE A 100 0.77 8.03 0.04
CA ILE A 100 0.58 8.28 -1.40
C ILE A 100 1.94 8.24 -2.07
N ILE A 101 2.05 7.40 -3.11
CA ILE A 101 3.27 7.23 -3.90
C ILE A 101 3.19 8.06 -5.18
N SER A 102 2.11 7.89 -5.95
CA SER A 102 1.91 8.54 -7.25
C SER A 102 0.45 8.47 -7.69
N TRP A 103 0.13 9.17 -8.77
CA TRP A 103 -1.13 8.92 -9.49
C TRP A 103 -1.11 7.53 -10.12
N ASP A 104 -2.25 6.86 -10.10
CA ASP A 104 -2.48 5.69 -10.93
C ASP A 104 -2.71 6.12 -12.39
N LYS A 105 -2.52 5.22 -13.32
CA LYS A 105 -2.82 5.42 -14.75
C LYS A 105 -4.29 5.74 -15.03
N TYR A 106 -5.18 5.43 -14.11
CA TYR A 106 -6.60 5.79 -14.16
C TYR A 106 -6.82 7.07 -13.37
N GLY A 107 -7.47 8.06 -13.98
CA GLY A 107 -7.78 9.34 -13.31
C GLY A 107 -8.62 9.17 -12.04
N GLY A 108 -8.35 10.00 -11.03
CA GLY A 108 -9.09 10.00 -9.76
C GLY A 108 -8.68 8.92 -8.76
N ARG A 109 -7.64 8.14 -9.05
CA ARG A 109 -7.09 7.13 -8.17
C ARG A 109 -5.59 7.34 -7.97
N VAL A 110 -5.11 7.12 -6.75
CA VAL A 110 -3.70 7.16 -6.41
C VAL A 110 -3.20 5.76 -6.06
N LEU A 111 -1.90 5.54 -6.27
CA LEU A 111 -1.18 4.39 -5.76
C LEU A 111 -0.61 4.74 -4.39
N GLY A 112 -0.80 3.86 -3.42
CA GLY A 112 -0.33 4.08 -2.06
C GLY A 112 -0.50 2.85 -1.19
N ASP A 113 -0.57 3.05 0.11
CA ASP A 113 -0.91 2.00 1.07
C ASP A 113 -1.83 2.59 2.14
N VAL A 114 -2.50 1.71 2.85
CA VAL A 114 -3.30 2.06 4.02
C VAL A 114 -2.65 1.42 5.25
N ILE A 115 -2.26 2.25 6.19
CA ILE A 115 -1.61 1.80 7.43
C ILE A 115 -2.68 1.73 8.52
N LEU A 116 -2.93 0.54 9.01
CA LEU A 116 -3.97 0.20 9.96
C LEU A 116 -3.33 -0.10 11.32
N ASP A 117 -3.46 0.80 12.29
CA ASP A 117 -2.82 0.68 13.60
C ASP A 117 -1.32 0.32 13.51
N GLY A 118 -0.61 0.94 12.55
CA GLY A 118 0.80 0.70 12.27
C GLY A 118 1.11 -0.48 11.34
N GLN A 119 0.11 -1.23 10.88
CA GLN A 119 0.28 -2.35 9.95
C GLN A 119 -0.11 -1.98 8.52
N SER A 120 0.72 -2.30 7.56
CA SER A 120 0.45 -2.12 6.13
C SER A 120 -0.66 -3.05 5.65
N LEU A 121 -1.71 -2.49 5.00
CA LEU A 121 -2.75 -3.30 4.36
C LEU A 121 -2.16 -4.20 3.27
N ARG A 122 -1.18 -3.70 2.51
CA ARG A 122 -0.40 -4.51 1.56
C ARG A 122 0.17 -5.77 2.23
N ALA A 123 0.87 -5.60 3.33
CA ALA A 123 1.49 -6.72 4.05
C ALA A 123 0.43 -7.69 4.57
N LEU A 124 -0.66 -7.19 5.15
CA LEU A 124 -1.77 -8.01 5.65
C LEU A 124 -2.41 -8.85 4.54
N LEU A 125 -2.66 -8.27 3.37
CA LEU A 125 -3.25 -8.98 2.23
C LEU A 125 -2.35 -10.12 1.73
N ILE A 126 -1.05 -9.86 1.58
CA ILE A 126 -0.07 -10.85 1.11
C ILE A 126 0.10 -11.98 2.16
N GLN A 127 0.32 -11.62 3.41
CA GLN A 127 0.55 -12.59 4.50
C GLN A 127 -0.64 -13.54 4.72
N ASN A 128 -1.85 -13.07 4.48
CA ASN A 128 -3.07 -13.87 4.64
C ASN A 128 -3.57 -14.51 3.34
N GLY A 129 -2.80 -14.42 2.24
CA GLY A 129 -3.08 -15.11 0.99
C GLY A 129 -4.20 -14.48 0.14
N TYR A 130 -4.60 -13.24 0.43
CA TYR A 130 -5.62 -12.50 -0.32
C TYR A 130 -5.05 -11.71 -1.49
N ALA A 131 -3.73 -11.54 -1.56
CA ALA A 131 -3.05 -10.86 -2.63
C ALA A 131 -1.72 -11.53 -2.96
N ARG A 132 -1.23 -11.27 -4.16
CA ARG A 132 0.15 -11.59 -4.61
C ARG A 132 0.91 -10.30 -4.80
N GLU A 133 2.23 -10.34 -4.69
CA GLU A 133 3.08 -9.23 -5.10
C GLU A 133 2.91 -8.96 -6.60
N TYR A 134 2.79 -7.69 -6.95
CA TYR A 134 2.57 -7.28 -8.34
C TYR A 134 3.09 -5.85 -8.56
N TYR A 135 3.97 -5.68 -9.53
CA TYR A 135 4.59 -4.40 -9.86
C TYR A 135 4.45 -4.00 -11.34
N GLY A 136 3.44 -4.53 -12.04
CA GLY A 136 3.14 -4.20 -13.43
C GLY A 136 3.58 -5.24 -14.46
N GLU A 137 4.14 -6.36 -14.02
CA GLU A 137 4.44 -7.53 -14.85
C GLU A 137 3.15 -8.23 -15.34
N ALA A 138 3.27 -9.32 -16.10
CA ALA A 138 2.12 -10.11 -16.49
C ALA A 138 1.42 -10.70 -15.26
N LYS A 139 0.09 -10.49 -15.16
CA LYS A 139 -0.71 -11.03 -14.06
C LYS A 139 -0.80 -12.55 -14.13
N GLN A 140 -0.67 -13.19 -12.99
CA GLN A 140 -0.94 -14.62 -12.83
C GLN A 140 -2.44 -14.85 -12.68
N SER A 141 -2.95 -15.96 -13.28
CA SER A 141 -4.36 -16.33 -13.13
C SER A 141 -4.71 -16.66 -11.68
N TRP A 142 -5.90 -16.26 -11.26
CA TRP A 142 -6.55 -16.66 -10.02
C TRP A 142 -7.55 -17.81 -10.21
N CYS A 143 -7.68 -18.28 -11.46
CA CYS A 143 -8.54 -19.39 -11.86
C CYS A 143 -7.79 -20.72 -11.77
N ASN A 144 -8.06 -21.51 -10.77
CA ASN A 144 -7.61 -22.92 -10.65
C ASN A 144 -8.62 -23.71 -9.84
#